data_afb97da458d5b4339168bf91c48e11b3
#
_entry.id   afb97da458d5b4339168bf91c48e11b3
#
_cell.length_a   1.000
_cell.length_b   1.000
_cell.length_c   1.000
_cell.angle_alpha   90.00
_cell.angle_beta   90.00
_cell.angle_gamma   90.00
#
_symmetry.space_group_name_H-M   'P 1'
#
loop_
_entity.id
_entity.type
_entity.pdbx_description
1 polymer ?
#
loop_
_entity_poly.entity_id
_entity_poly.type
_entity_poly.pdbx_seq_one_letter_code
_entity_poly.pdbx_strand_id
1 'polypeptide(L)'
;MNTLTDLSQQEKSIRDGLDVFELDLRNMKRTIEKYHLPGLPKEYLELFFATSSRIEQLSQLMNRVKLDMTEITGLNQTIEDDVEKLDIMTEEIVDNAQLTEFMIQQANRYRLEHPEIDTAIQQALEQFNHFYRYAESLAIIEKALNQVDPGSAQRVRDSYQSEKNNSFFF
;
A
#
# COMPACT_ATOMS: atom_id res chain seq x y z
N MET A 1 -29.96 -17.76 27.67
CA MET A 1 -28.79 -17.36 26.91
C MET A 1 -28.03 -18.63 26.48
N ASN A 2 -27.77 -18.78 25.19
CA ASN A 2 -27.20 -20.01 24.68
C ASN A 2 -25.74 -19.80 24.31
N THR A 3 -24.83 -20.09 25.25
CA THR A 3 -23.39 -19.93 25.12
C THR A 3 -22.82 -20.75 23.95
N LEU A 4 -23.38 -21.93 23.69
CA LEU A 4 -22.98 -22.81 22.59
C LEU A 4 -23.31 -22.20 21.23
N THR A 5 -24.47 -21.52 21.11
CA THR A 5 -24.87 -20.82 19.90
C THR A 5 -23.94 -19.64 19.63
N ASP A 6 -23.57 -18.87 20.68
CA ASP A 6 -22.66 -17.73 20.56
C ASP A 6 -21.28 -18.17 20.09
N LEU A 7 -20.73 -19.27 20.67
CA LEU A 7 -19.44 -19.83 20.26
C LEU A 7 -19.48 -20.35 18.82
N SER A 8 -20.58 -21.00 18.43
CA SER A 8 -20.75 -21.52 17.07
C SER A 8 -20.81 -20.38 16.04
N GLN A 9 -21.51 -19.29 16.38
CA GLN A 9 -21.58 -18.11 15.53
C GLN A 9 -20.22 -17.42 15.42
N GLN A 10 -19.49 -17.32 16.53
CA GLN A 10 -18.14 -16.75 16.55
C GLN A 10 -17.18 -17.58 15.69
N GLU A 11 -17.21 -18.90 15.83
CA GLU A 11 -16.42 -19.81 14.99
C GLU A 11 -16.71 -19.63 13.52
N LYS A 12 -18.00 -19.58 13.15
CA LYS A 12 -18.42 -19.39 11.77
C LYS A 12 -17.95 -18.04 11.22
N SER A 13 -18.08 -16.99 12.02
CA SER A 13 -17.63 -15.63 11.63
C SER A 13 -16.15 -15.61 11.34
N ILE A 14 -15.32 -16.29 12.14
CA ILE A 14 -13.88 -16.36 11.93
C ILE A 14 -13.56 -17.18 10.69
N ARG A 15 -14.23 -18.30 10.45
CA ARG A 15 -14.04 -19.11 9.23
C ARG A 15 -14.38 -18.34 7.97
N ASP A 16 -15.49 -17.62 7.98
CA ASP A 16 -15.90 -16.76 6.87
C ASP A 16 -14.88 -15.63 6.67
N GLY A 17 -14.38 -15.07 7.78
CA GLY A 17 -13.36 -14.01 7.77
C GLY A 17 -12.04 -14.45 7.17
N LEU A 18 -11.63 -15.73 7.32
CA LEU A 18 -10.42 -16.27 6.72
C LEU A 18 -10.44 -16.14 5.20
N ASP A 19 -11.57 -16.48 4.59
CA ASP A 19 -11.73 -16.36 3.13
C ASP A 19 -11.61 -14.89 2.68
N VAL A 20 -12.16 -13.97 3.48
CA VAL A 20 -12.06 -12.53 3.22
C VAL A 20 -10.62 -12.06 3.32
N PHE A 21 -9.86 -12.48 4.35
CA PHE A 21 -8.45 -12.12 4.50
C PHE A 21 -7.62 -12.59 3.30
N GLU A 22 -7.81 -13.83 2.87
CA GLU A 22 -7.10 -14.39 1.71
C GLU A 22 -7.44 -13.62 0.43
N LEU A 23 -8.70 -13.24 0.26
CA LEU A 23 -9.15 -12.44 -0.87
C LEU A 23 -8.53 -11.03 -0.83
N ASP A 24 -8.49 -10.40 0.35
CA ASP A 24 -7.90 -9.08 0.52
C ASP A 24 -6.42 -9.06 0.13
N LEU A 25 -5.64 -10.04 0.59
CA LEU A 25 -4.22 -10.15 0.22
C LEU A 25 -4.05 -10.37 -1.29
N ARG A 26 -4.91 -11.18 -1.89
CA ARG A 26 -4.89 -11.44 -3.33
C ARG A 26 -5.20 -10.18 -4.12
N ASN A 27 -6.17 -9.41 -3.66
CA ASN A 27 -6.56 -8.13 -4.30
C ASN A 27 -5.45 -7.09 -4.20
N MET A 28 -4.75 -7.01 -3.05
CA MET A 28 -3.58 -6.13 -2.89
C MET A 28 -2.49 -6.49 -3.90
N LYS A 29 -2.21 -7.78 -4.05
CA LYS A 29 -1.21 -8.28 -5.00
C LYS A 29 -1.59 -7.91 -6.43
N ARG A 30 -2.86 -8.06 -6.81
CA ARG A 30 -3.36 -7.66 -8.13
C ARG A 30 -3.23 -6.17 -8.37
N THR A 31 -3.55 -5.36 -7.36
CA THR A 31 -3.41 -3.90 -7.43
C THR A 31 -1.97 -3.51 -7.73
N ILE A 32 -1.02 -4.09 -7.00
CA ILE A 32 0.41 -3.83 -7.18
C ILE A 32 0.88 -4.26 -8.56
N GLU A 33 0.50 -5.46 -9.01
CA GLU A 33 0.87 -6.00 -10.32
C GLU A 33 0.36 -5.10 -11.46
N LYS A 34 -0.83 -4.53 -11.30
CA LYS A 34 -1.44 -3.64 -12.29
C LYS A 34 -0.57 -2.41 -12.60
N TYR A 35 0.14 -1.89 -11.62
CA TYR A 35 0.92 -0.66 -11.76
C TYR A 35 2.38 -0.89 -12.15
N HIS A 36 2.81 -2.15 -12.28
CA HIS A 36 4.16 -2.51 -12.74
C HIS A 36 5.28 -1.79 -12.01
N LEU A 37 5.20 -1.75 -10.67
CA LEU A 37 6.21 -1.10 -9.84
C LEU A 37 7.54 -1.86 -9.94
N PRO A 38 8.70 -1.16 -9.87
CA PRO A 38 10.01 -1.81 -9.94
C PRO A 38 10.28 -2.73 -8.74
N GLY A 39 9.62 -2.50 -7.61
CA GLY A 39 9.72 -3.32 -6.41
C GLY A 39 8.88 -2.74 -5.31
N LEU A 40 8.95 -3.38 -4.13
CA LEU A 40 8.16 -3.01 -2.97
C LEU A 40 9.07 -2.71 -1.77
N PRO A 41 8.67 -1.77 -0.91
CA PRO A 41 9.41 -1.49 0.32
C PRO A 41 9.55 -2.75 1.18
N LYS A 42 10.70 -2.88 1.83
CA LYS A 42 11.02 -4.03 2.67
C LYS A 42 9.98 -4.23 3.78
N GLU A 43 9.59 -3.15 4.43
CA GLU A 43 8.62 -3.16 5.52
C GLU A 43 7.26 -3.70 5.08
N TYR A 44 6.84 -3.35 3.87
CA TYR A 44 5.60 -3.85 3.26
C TYR A 44 5.68 -5.35 3.01
N LEU A 45 6.78 -5.82 2.41
CA LEU A 45 6.98 -7.25 2.13
C LEU A 45 7.03 -8.07 3.41
N GLU A 46 7.74 -7.58 4.44
CA GLU A 46 7.84 -8.26 5.73
C GLU A 46 6.46 -8.41 6.37
N LEU A 47 5.67 -7.34 6.39
CA LEU A 47 4.31 -7.39 6.96
C LEU A 47 3.39 -8.29 6.13
N PHE A 48 3.48 -8.21 4.80
CA PHE A 48 2.66 -9.04 3.91
C PHE A 48 2.91 -10.53 4.14
N PHE A 49 4.17 -10.94 4.19
CA PHE A 49 4.53 -12.34 4.44
C PHE A 49 4.18 -12.79 5.84
N ALA A 50 4.38 -11.94 6.85
CA ALA A 50 4.01 -12.24 8.23
C ALA A 50 2.49 -12.41 8.35
N THR A 51 1.71 -11.56 7.70
CA THR A 51 0.24 -11.64 7.70
C THR A 51 -0.24 -12.91 7.00
N SER A 52 0.34 -13.24 5.84
CA SER A 52 0.04 -14.47 5.12
C SER A 52 0.30 -15.71 5.98
N SER A 53 1.43 -15.71 6.69
CA SER A 53 1.78 -16.78 7.62
C SER A 53 0.79 -16.91 8.79
N ARG A 54 0.35 -15.79 9.33
CA ARG A 54 -0.65 -15.76 10.42
C ARG A 54 -2.01 -16.27 9.96
N ILE A 55 -2.41 -15.95 8.73
CA ILE A 55 -3.65 -16.45 8.14
C ILE A 55 -3.58 -17.98 8.03
N GLU A 56 -2.47 -18.52 7.56
CA GLU A 56 -2.26 -19.97 7.49
C GLU A 56 -2.29 -20.60 8.88
N GLN A 57 -1.64 -19.97 9.86
CA GLN A 57 -1.66 -20.43 11.25
C GLN A 57 -3.07 -20.45 11.82
N LEU A 58 -3.87 -19.41 11.56
CA LEU A 58 -5.27 -19.36 11.99
C LEU A 58 -6.09 -20.47 11.34
N SER A 59 -5.89 -20.73 10.06
CA SER A 59 -6.54 -21.82 9.33
C SER A 59 -6.22 -23.17 10.00
N GLN A 60 -4.96 -23.40 10.36
CA GLN A 60 -4.54 -24.62 11.04
C GLN A 60 -5.18 -24.76 12.42
N LEU A 61 -5.24 -23.66 13.19
CA LEU A 61 -5.90 -23.66 14.51
C LEU A 61 -7.39 -23.99 14.39
N MET A 62 -8.06 -23.47 13.36
CA MET A 62 -9.47 -23.73 13.11
C MET A 62 -9.77 -25.16 12.67
N ASN A 63 -8.77 -25.89 12.21
CA ASN A 63 -8.92 -27.29 11.77
C ASN A 63 -8.60 -28.31 12.84
N ARG A 64 -8.24 -27.88 14.05
CA ARG A 64 -8.01 -28.78 15.19
C ARG A 64 -9.31 -29.35 15.70
N VAL A 65 -9.25 -30.58 16.24
CA VAL A 65 -10.41 -31.24 16.85
C VAL A 65 -10.93 -30.43 18.04
N LYS A 66 -10.02 -29.91 18.84
CA LYS A 66 -10.36 -29.07 20.00
C LYS A 66 -9.86 -27.65 19.78
N LEU A 67 -10.78 -26.69 19.77
CA LEU A 67 -10.47 -25.30 19.51
C LEU A 67 -10.14 -24.54 20.80
N ASP A 68 -9.07 -23.77 20.76
CA ASP A 68 -8.75 -22.76 21.77
C ASP A 68 -9.24 -21.40 21.27
N MET A 69 -10.45 -21.02 21.66
CA MET A 69 -11.08 -19.79 21.16
C MET A 69 -10.37 -18.52 21.62
N THR A 70 -9.66 -18.54 22.75
CA THR A 70 -8.88 -17.39 23.21
C THR A 70 -7.71 -17.13 22.26
N GLU A 71 -6.97 -18.17 21.90
CA GLU A 71 -5.85 -18.07 20.95
C GLU A 71 -6.35 -17.67 19.55
N ILE A 72 -7.43 -18.32 19.11
CA ILE A 72 -8.04 -18.06 17.79
C ILE A 72 -8.51 -16.61 17.67
N THR A 73 -9.24 -16.12 18.67
CA THR A 73 -9.77 -14.75 18.66
C THR A 73 -8.65 -13.72 18.69
N GLY A 74 -7.61 -13.96 19.50
CA GLY A 74 -6.45 -13.07 19.56
C GLY A 74 -5.70 -13.00 18.23
N LEU A 75 -5.47 -14.15 17.59
CA LEU A 75 -4.79 -14.20 16.29
C LEU A 75 -5.63 -13.55 15.19
N ASN A 76 -6.95 -13.81 15.21
CA ASN A 76 -7.87 -13.19 14.24
C ASN A 76 -7.81 -11.65 14.34
N GLN A 77 -7.80 -11.11 15.57
CA GLN A 77 -7.70 -9.66 15.76
C GLN A 77 -6.37 -9.10 15.22
N THR A 78 -5.28 -9.80 15.48
CA THR A 78 -3.96 -9.42 14.94
C THR A 78 -3.98 -9.37 13.41
N ILE A 79 -4.59 -10.37 12.78
CA ILE A 79 -4.70 -10.41 11.32
C ILE A 79 -5.56 -9.26 10.79
N GLU A 80 -6.69 -8.96 11.43
CA GLU A 80 -7.53 -7.82 11.05
C GLU A 80 -6.74 -6.52 11.06
N ASP A 81 -5.97 -6.28 12.11
CA ASP A 81 -5.15 -5.08 12.25
C ASP A 81 -4.05 -5.03 11.17
N ASP A 82 -3.42 -6.16 10.90
CA ASP A 82 -2.37 -6.28 9.88
C ASP A 82 -2.92 -6.03 8.46
N VAL A 83 -4.08 -6.62 8.15
CA VAL A 83 -4.73 -6.44 6.84
C VAL A 83 -5.13 -4.98 6.63
N GLU A 84 -5.70 -4.34 7.65
CA GLU A 84 -6.05 -2.92 7.59
C GLU A 84 -4.81 -2.06 7.32
N LYS A 85 -3.72 -2.33 8.03
CA LYS A 85 -2.45 -1.62 7.83
C LYS A 85 -1.89 -1.85 6.43
N LEU A 86 -1.94 -3.09 5.94
CA LEU A 86 -1.49 -3.42 4.58
C LEU A 86 -2.33 -2.72 3.51
N ASP A 87 -3.64 -2.62 3.70
CA ASP A 87 -4.52 -1.90 2.77
C ASP A 87 -4.08 -0.44 2.64
N ILE A 88 -3.84 0.22 3.76
CA ILE A 88 -3.38 1.60 3.80
C ILE A 88 -2.02 1.73 3.11
N MET A 89 -1.08 0.85 3.44
CA MET A 89 0.26 0.86 2.83
C MET A 89 0.22 0.61 1.33
N THR A 90 -0.63 -0.30 0.86
CA THR A 90 -0.79 -0.59 -0.56
C THR A 90 -1.24 0.66 -1.32
N GLU A 91 -2.25 1.33 -0.81
CA GLU A 91 -2.79 2.56 -1.38
C GLU A 91 -1.74 3.67 -1.43
N GLU A 92 -1.02 3.88 -0.34
CA GLU A 92 0.06 4.87 -0.25
C GLU A 92 1.20 4.59 -1.23
N ILE A 93 1.61 3.32 -1.34
CA ILE A 93 2.68 2.92 -2.28
C ILE A 93 2.27 3.24 -3.71
N VAL A 94 1.09 2.84 -4.12
CA VAL A 94 0.59 3.06 -5.48
C VAL A 94 0.41 4.56 -5.75
N ASP A 95 -0.22 5.28 -4.85
CA ASP A 95 -0.47 6.72 -5.02
C ASP A 95 0.83 7.50 -5.08
N ASN A 96 1.78 7.23 -4.18
CA ASN A 96 3.08 7.91 -4.19
C ASN A 96 3.89 7.60 -5.45
N ALA A 97 3.87 6.34 -5.90
CA ALA A 97 4.58 5.95 -7.12
C ALA A 97 4.01 6.67 -8.35
N GLN A 98 2.70 6.67 -8.50
CA GLN A 98 2.04 7.31 -9.63
C GLN A 98 2.22 8.83 -9.62
N LEU A 99 2.05 9.46 -8.46
CA LEU A 99 2.24 10.89 -8.32
C LEU A 99 3.69 11.28 -8.58
N THR A 100 4.64 10.48 -8.13
CA THR A 100 6.07 10.72 -8.39
C THR A 100 6.36 10.70 -9.89
N GLU A 101 5.87 9.71 -10.62
CA GLU A 101 6.05 9.64 -12.07
C GLU A 101 5.47 10.87 -12.79
N PHE A 102 4.26 11.25 -12.39
CA PHE A 102 3.61 12.44 -12.94
C PHE A 102 4.40 13.72 -12.64
N MET A 103 4.86 13.85 -11.38
CA MET A 103 5.64 15.01 -10.94
C MET A 103 6.97 15.12 -11.67
N ILE A 104 7.66 14.00 -11.91
CA ILE A 104 8.90 13.96 -12.68
C ILE A 104 8.65 14.41 -14.13
N GLN A 105 7.55 13.97 -14.76
CA GLN A 105 7.17 14.43 -16.10
C GLN A 105 6.99 15.95 -16.13
N GLN A 106 6.34 16.52 -15.14
CA GLN A 106 6.16 17.96 -15.04
C GLN A 106 7.50 18.68 -14.78
N ALA A 107 8.36 18.10 -13.95
CA ALA A 107 9.67 18.67 -13.65
C ALA A 107 10.60 18.72 -14.87
N ASN A 108 10.42 17.83 -15.83
CA ASN A 108 11.23 17.83 -17.07
C ASN A 108 11.18 19.16 -17.81
N ARG A 109 10.12 19.94 -17.67
CA ARG A 109 9.99 21.28 -18.29
C ARG A 109 11.09 22.25 -17.85
N TYR A 110 11.58 22.09 -16.62
CA TYR A 110 12.55 22.99 -16.00
C TYR A 110 13.99 22.49 -16.15
N ARG A 111 14.18 21.30 -16.69
CA ARG A 111 15.45 20.57 -16.65
C ARG A 111 16.59 21.29 -17.36
N LEU A 112 16.31 21.92 -18.53
CA LEU A 112 17.31 22.60 -19.32
C LEU A 112 17.80 23.91 -18.70
N GLU A 113 16.88 24.62 -18.01
CA GLU A 113 17.20 25.93 -17.45
C GLU A 113 17.65 25.84 -15.98
N HIS A 114 17.38 24.69 -15.33
CA HIS A 114 17.64 24.48 -13.91
C HIS A 114 18.38 23.15 -13.69
N PRO A 115 19.73 23.18 -13.63
CA PRO A 115 20.52 21.96 -13.39
C PRO A 115 20.16 21.23 -12.09
N GLU A 116 19.69 21.96 -11.08
CA GLU A 116 19.23 21.41 -9.80
C GLU A 116 18.03 20.49 -9.98
N ILE A 117 17.18 20.75 -10.96
CA ILE A 117 16.05 19.85 -11.30
C ILE A 117 16.57 18.54 -11.88
N ASP A 118 17.55 18.59 -12.75
CA ASP A 118 18.15 17.37 -13.32
C ASP A 118 18.74 16.48 -12.21
N THR A 119 19.47 17.08 -11.28
CA THR A 119 20.03 16.37 -10.13
C THR A 119 18.93 15.75 -9.27
N ALA A 120 17.86 16.51 -9.00
CA ALA A 120 16.72 16.03 -8.20
C ALA A 120 16.01 14.87 -8.90
N ILE A 121 15.81 14.93 -10.21
CA ILE A 121 15.21 13.83 -10.97
C ILE A 121 16.05 12.58 -10.86
N GLN A 122 17.36 12.68 -10.98
CA GLN A 122 18.27 11.53 -10.85
C GLN A 122 18.19 10.92 -9.45
N GLN A 123 18.21 11.74 -8.41
CA GLN A 123 18.08 11.28 -7.02
C GLN A 123 16.71 10.63 -6.75
N ALA A 124 15.65 11.24 -7.27
CA ALA A 124 14.30 10.69 -7.12
C ALA A 124 14.17 9.33 -7.82
N LEU A 125 14.72 9.20 -9.03
CA LEU A 125 14.71 7.94 -9.78
C LEU A 125 15.53 6.84 -9.08
N GLU A 126 16.62 7.21 -8.40
CA GLU A 126 17.39 6.25 -7.61
C GLU A 126 16.55 5.71 -6.45
N GLN A 127 15.88 6.57 -5.69
CA GLN A 127 14.98 6.15 -4.60
C GLN A 127 13.83 5.29 -5.15
N PHE A 128 13.31 5.66 -6.30
CA PHE A 128 12.20 4.96 -6.94
C PHE A 128 12.58 3.56 -7.44
N ASN A 129 13.66 3.47 -8.21
CA ASN A 129 13.99 2.25 -8.97
C ASN A 129 14.89 1.28 -8.23
N HIS A 130 15.67 1.76 -7.26
CA HIS A 130 16.66 0.93 -6.56
C HIS A 130 16.29 0.64 -5.10
N PHE A 131 15.64 1.60 -4.43
CA PHE A 131 15.28 1.46 -3.01
C PHE A 131 13.77 1.32 -2.79
N TYR A 132 12.97 1.52 -3.84
CA TYR A 132 11.51 1.42 -3.79
C TYR A 132 10.89 2.32 -2.72
N ARG A 133 11.50 3.49 -2.49
CA ARG A 133 11.07 4.50 -1.52
C ARG A 133 10.32 5.60 -2.23
N TYR A 134 9.06 5.33 -2.54
CA TYR A 134 8.23 6.20 -3.36
C TYR A 134 7.90 7.53 -2.69
N ALA A 135 7.67 7.52 -1.37
CA ALA A 135 7.40 8.74 -0.61
C ALA A 135 8.62 9.67 -0.59
N GLU A 136 9.83 9.13 -0.39
CA GLU A 136 11.08 9.89 -0.41
C GLU A 136 11.38 10.41 -1.80
N SER A 137 11.13 9.60 -2.84
CA SER A 137 11.28 10.00 -4.24
C SER A 137 10.39 11.20 -4.55
N LEU A 138 9.12 11.14 -4.16
CA LEU A 138 8.17 12.22 -4.32
C LEU A 138 8.63 13.49 -3.60
N ALA A 139 9.07 13.38 -2.35
CA ALA A 139 9.54 14.52 -1.56
C ALA A 139 10.72 15.24 -2.20
N ILE A 140 11.65 14.49 -2.79
CA ILE A 140 12.82 15.08 -3.50
C ILE A 140 12.35 15.97 -4.66
N ILE A 141 11.45 15.47 -5.49
CA ILE A 141 10.95 16.21 -6.66
C ILE A 141 10.09 17.41 -6.23
N GLU A 142 9.24 17.25 -5.25
CA GLU A 142 8.40 18.36 -4.76
C GLU A 142 9.24 19.51 -4.23
N LYS A 143 10.26 19.18 -3.44
CA LYS A 143 11.18 20.19 -2.89
C LYS A 143 11.89 20.95 -4.00
N ALA A 144 12.41 20.23 -4.98
CA ALA A 144 13.13 20.85 -6.11
C ALA A 144 12.22 21.75 -6.94
N LEU A 145 11.01 21.29 -7.24
CA LEU A 145 10.03 22.10 -7.98
C LEU A 145 9.67 23.38 -7.23
N ASN A 146 9.43 23.29 -5.92
CA ASN A 146 9.07 24.45 -5.13
C ASN A 146 10.23 25.44 -4.98
N GLN A 147 11.48 25.02 -5.06
CA GLN A 147 12.64 25.90 -5.06
C GLN A 147 12.77 26.68 -6.36
N VAL A 148 12.45 26.06 -7.49
CA VAL A 148 12.52 26.68 -8.81
C VAL A 148 11.29 27.53 -9.11
N ASP A 149 10.12 27.03 -8.75
CA ASP A 149 8.83 27.70 -9.00
C ASP A 149 7.93 27.48 -7.77
N PRO A 150 7.94 28.42 -6.81
CA PRO A 150 7.17 28.26 -5.57
C PRO A 150 5.69 27.96 -5.82
N GLY A 151 5.18 26.93 -5.15
CA GLY A 151 3.81 26.49 -5.31
C GLY A 151 3.55 25.55 -6.46
N SER A 152 4.55 25.25 -7.31
CA SER A 152 4.39 24.39 -8.48
C SER A 152 4.06 22.95 -8.10
N ALA A 153 4.66 22.42 -7.05
CA ALA A 153 4.37 21.05 -6.60
C ALA A 153 2.89 20.86 -6.24
N GLN A 154 2.29 21.84 -5.54
CA GLN A 154 0.87 21.76 -5.21
C GLN A 154 -0.02 21.86 -6.46
N ARG A 155 0.33 22.73 -7.41
CA ARG A 155 -0.40 22.82 -8.68
C ARG A 155 -0.34 21.51 -9.46
N VAL A 156 0.83 20.84 -9.45
CA VAL A 156 0.98 19.52 -10.09
C VAL A 156 0.12 18.46 -9.38
N ARG A 157 0.10 18.46 -8.05
CA ARG A 157 -0.77 17.56 -7.27
C ARG A 157 -2.25 17.77 -7.62
N ASP A 158 -2.67 19.01 -7.71
CA ASP A 158 -4.06 19.36 -8.04
C ASP A 158 -4.41 18.91 -9.46
N SER A 159 -3.50 19.11 -10.41
CA SER A 159 -3.66 18.64 -11.79
C SER A 159 -3.74 17.11 -11.87
N TYR A 160 -2.88 16.41 -11.15
CA TYR A 160 -2.90 14.95 -11.07
C TYR A 160 -4.23 14.45 -10.52
N GLN A 161 -4.70 15.06 -9.42
CA GLN A 161 -5.97 14.67 -8.79
C GLN A 161 -7.15 14.92 -9.73
N SER A 162 -7.13 16.00 -10.47
CA SER A 162 -8.15 16.33 -11.47
C SER A 162 -8.17 15.30 -12.61
N GLU A 163 -7.01 14.92 -13.14
CA GLU A 163 -6.90 13.90 -14.18
C GLU A 163 -7.37 12.53 -13.68
N LYS A 164 -7.00 12.17 -12.47
CA LYS A 164 -7.41 10.92 -11.83
C LYS A 164 -8.94 10.87 -11.66
N ASN A 165 -9.54 11.97 -11.23
CA ASN A 165 -10.99 12.07 -11.07
C ASN A 165 -11.71 11.99 -12.42
N ASN A 166 -11.18 12.65 -13.45
CA ASN A 166 -11.76 12.62 -14.79
C ASN A 166 -11.68 11.23 -15.42
N SER A 167 -10.54 10.52 -15.27
CA SER A 167 -10.40 9.18 -15.83
C SER A 167 -11.30 8.16 -15.14
N PHE A 168 -11.78 8.45 -13.94
CA PHE A 168 -12.75 7.62 -13.23
C PHE A 168 -14.13 7.62 -13.90
N PHE A 169 -14.47 8.68 -14.62
CA PHE A 169 -15.78 8.84 -15.28
C PHE A 169 -15.76 8.43 -16.77
N PHE A 170 -14.64 8.04 -17.29
CA PHE A 170 -14.46 7.56 -18.65
C PHE A 170 -13.86 6.16 -18.64
#